data_7bce382d9064b424ed9b1afd2b437510
#
_entry.id   7bce382d9064b424ed9b1afd2b437510
#
_cell.length_a   1.000
_cell.length_b   1.000
_cell.length_c   1.000
_cell.angle_alpha   90.00
_cell.angle_beta   90.00
_cell.angle_gamma   90.00
#
_symmetry.space_group_name_H-M   'P 1'
#
loop_
_entity.id
_entity.type
_entity.pdbx_description
1 polymer ?
#
loop_
_entity_poly.entity_id
_entity_poly.type
_entity_poly.pdbx_seq_one_letter_code
_entity_poly.pdbx_strand_id
1 'polypeptide(L)'
;ILIDALTYDDNNANLNDGTPHFTDIVNAFAAHGIYLLMNTDLVHSPWGIYNGGTPITLTAEALADFPTFLGDVKLFYRLKGSVALDSLTMTKSGTTYSAVFPSTTMGEVYEYYLNLYDNVGTYATSSPKESRFSIGSTQRNLPYYCAIGYHQVYNQDFENVTAASPNWIIGNAPSDNASAGKWIVAKPVGSKTNGNVQQ
;
A
#
# COMPACT_ATOMS: atom_id res chain seq x y z
N ILE A 1 11.40 -16.69 -18.43
CA ILE A 1 10.92 -16.69 -19.84
C ILE A 1 10.99 -15.29 -20.47
N LEU A 2 10.29 -14.25 -19.96
CA LEU A 2 10.36 -12.91 -20.56
C LEU A 2 11.79 -12.34 -20.53
N ILE A 3 12.44 -12.40 -19.38
CA ILE A 3 13.83 -11.95 -19.22
C ILE A 3 14.79 -12.75 -20.13
N ASP A 4 14.59 -14.07 -20.27
CA ASP A 4 15.40 -14.90 -21.15
C ASP A 4 15.23 -14.47 -22.62
N ALA A 5 13.99 -14.13 -23.03
CA ALA A 5 13.72 -13.62 -24.37
C ALA A 5 14.43 -12.27 -24.62
N LEU A 6 14.38 -11.37 -23.65
CA LEU A 6 15.09 -10.09 -23.72
C LEU A 6 16.61 -10.28 -23.74
N THR A 7 17.13 -11.18 -22.92
CA THR A 7 18.57 -11.53 -22.90
C THR A 7 19.04 -12.10 -24.24
N TYR A 8 18.18 -12.89 -24.90
CA TYR A 8 18.52 -13.45 -26.22
C TYR A 8 18.47 -12.41 -27.33
N ASP A 9 17.56 -11.43 -27.24
CA ASP A 9 17.44 -10.33 -28.20
C ASP A 9 18.52 -9.24 -28.00
N ASP A 10 19.15 -9.24 -26.82
CA ASP A 10 20.16 -8.26 -26.46
C ASP A 10 21.47 -8.46 -27.26
N ASN A 11 22.04 -7.33 -27.73
CA ASN A 11 23.21 -7.35 -28.61
C ASN A 11 24.55 -7.07 -27.92
N ASN A 12 24.53 -6.75 -26.61
CA ASN A 12 25.72 -6.35 -25.87
C ASN A 12 25.79 -6.90 -24.43
N ALA A 13 24.87 -7.77 -24.04
CA ALA A 13 24.74 -8.36 -22.71
C ALA A 13 24.46 -7.32 -21.58
N ASN A 14 23.79 -6.22 -21.92
CA ASN A 14 23.44 -5.16 -20.99
C ASN A 14 21.96 -4.77 -21.13
N LEU A 15 21.07 -5.43 -20.43
CA LEU A 15 19.63 -5.11 -20.47
C LEU A 15 19.29 -3.71 -19.97
N ASN A 16 20.25 -2.94 -19.38
CA ASN A 16 19.99 -1.59 -18.87
C ASN A 16 19.85 -0.54 -19.98
N ASP A 17 20.38 -0.80 -21.15
CA ASP A 17 20.25 0.11 -22.32
C ASP A 17 19.17 -0.36 -23.30
N GLY A 18 18.43 -1.41 -22.94
CA GLY A 18 17.37 -1.99 -23.74
C GLY A 18 17.87 -3.07 -24.70
N THR A 19 16.95 -3.64 -25.46
CA THR A 19 17.23 -4.62 -26.50
C THR A 19 16.60 -4.17 -27.82
N PRO A 20 17.08 -4.63 -28.99
CA PRO A 20 16.58 -4.17 -30.29
C PRO A 20 15.07 -4.23 -30.48
N HIS A 21 14.41 -5.26 -29.96
CA HIS A 21 12.96 -5.47 -30.07
C HIS A 21 12.25 -5.41 -28.72
N PHE A 22 12.80 -4.68 -27.74
CA PHE A 22 12.32 -4.63 -26.35
C PHE A 22 10.81 -4.43 -26.25
N THR A 23 10.28 -3.37 -26.88
CA THR A 23 8.87 -3.03 -26.80
C THR A 23 7.96 -4.11 -27.37
N ASP A 24 8.34 -4.71 -28.50
CA ASP A 24 7.55 -5.73 -29.17
C ASP A 24 7.50 -7.01 -28.33
N ILE A 25 8.65 -7.43 -27.79
CA ILE A 25 8.76 -8.59 -26.90
C ILE A 25 7.91 -8.36 -25.65
N VAL A 26 8.07 -7.22 -24.95
CA VAL A 26 7.32 -6.92 -23.72
C VAL A 26 5.82 -6.91 -23.99
N ASN A 27 5.36 -6.28 -25.07
CA ASN A 27 3.95 -6.24 -25.44
C ASN A 27 3.39 -7.62 -25.79
N ALA A 28 4.15 -8.44 -26.50
CA ALA A 28 3.75 -9.81 -26.82
C ALA A 28 3.55 -10.65 -25.56
N PHE A 29 4.46 -10.58 -24.60
CA PHE A 29 4.34 -11.28 -23.33
C PHE A 29 3.20 -10.69 -22.46
N ALA A 30 3.04 -9.38 -22.44
CA ALA A 30 1.95 -8.70 -21.69
C ALA A 30 0.56 -9.15 -22.18
N ALA A 31 0.38 -9.41 -23.48
CA ALA A 31 -0.86 -9.96 -24.04
C ALA A 31 -1.22 -11.34 -23.44
N HIS A 32 -0.26 -12.06 -22.89
CA HIS A 32 -0.42 -13.33 -22.19
C HIS A 32 -0.35 -13.20 -20.65
N GLY A 33 -0.40 -11.97 -20.11
CA GLY A 33 -0.36 -11.71 -18.69
C GLY A 33 1.02 -11.85 -18.04
N ILE A 34 2.10 -11.84 -18.82
CA ILE A 34 3.49 -11.92 -18.34
C ILE A 34 4.10 -10.52 -18.44
N TYR A 35 4.44 -9.94 -17.28
CA TYR A 35 4.94 -8.58 -17.16
C TYR A 35 6.35 -8.54 -16.59
N LEU A 36 7.09 -7.45 -16.85
CA LEU A 36 8.48 -7.27 -16.45
C LEU A 36 8.70 -7.34 -14.93
N LEU A 37 7.74 -6.84 -14.15
CA LEU A 37 7.85 -6.67 -12.69
C LEU A 37 6.84 -7.54 -11.92
N MET A 38 6.60 -8.78 -12.35
CA MET A 38 5.60 -9.66 -11.72
C MET A 38 5.89 -9.96 -10.24
N ASN A 39 7.16 -10.07 -9.86
CA ASN A 39 7.60 -10.41 -8.49
C ASN A 39 8.11 -9.18 -7.73
N THR A 40 7.53 -8.03 -7.99
CA THR A 40 7.95 -6.78 -7.35
C THR A 40 7.04 -6.42 -6.19
N ASP A 41 7.65 -6.02 -5.08
CA ASP A 41 6.97 -5.41 -3.95
C ASP A 41 7.28 -3.92 -3.87
N LEU A 42 6.30 -3.12 -3.46
CA LEU A 42 6.48 -1.72 -3.13
C LEU A 42 6.24 -1.52 -1.63
N VAL A 43 7.34 -1.36 -0.89
CA VAL A 43 7.32 -1.23 0.56
C VAL A 43 7.21 0.24 0.94
N HIS A 44 6.25 0.56 1.78
CA HIS A 44 6.03 1.90 2.31
C HIS A 44 5.57 1.83 3.76
N SER A 45 6.11 2.69 4.61
CA SER A 45 5.67 2.85 6.00
C SER A 45 4.72 4.04 6.08
N PRO A 46 3.41 3.82 6.32
CA PRO A 46 2.43 4.91 6.34
C PRO A 46 2.62 5.83 7.54
N TRP A 47 2.34 7.11 7.35
CA TRP A 47 2.45 8.11 8.40
C TRP A 47 1.36 8.00 9.46
N GLY A 48 0.15 7.63 9.08
CA GLY A 48 -0.98 7.56 9.99
C GLY A 48 -1.38 8.93 10.55
N ILE A 49 -0.71 9.35 11.62
CA ILE A 49 -0.94 10.65 12.29
C ILE A 49 0.30 11.52 12.16
N TYR A 50 0.09 12.79 11.85
CA TYR A 50 1.13 13.78 11.67
C TYR A 50 0.78 15.11 12.34
N ASN A 51 1.73 15.70 13.06
CA ASN A 51 1.48 16.91 13.85
C ASN A 51 1.23 18.19 13.02
N GLY A 52 1.54 18.16 11.71
CA GLY A 52 1.38 19.32 10.85
C GLY A 52 2.52 20.35 10.95
N GLY A 53 2.41 21.40 10.17
CA GLY A 53 3.31 22.57 10.21
C GLY A 53 4.62 22.44 9.44
N THR A 54 5.05 21.23 9.07
CA THR A 54 6.22 21.00 8.20
C THR A 54 5.84 20.08 7.04
N PRO A 55 6.53 20.17 5.90
CA PRO A 55 6.28 19.24 4.78
C PRO A 55 6.51 17.78 5.18
N ILE A 56 5.60 16.90 4.77
CA ILE A 56 5.70 15.45 4.97
C ILE A 56 6.37 14.85 3.75
N THR A 57 7.52 14.21 3.94
CA THR A 57 8.15 13.44 2.87
C THR A 57 7.72 11.98 2.99
N LEU A 58 7.01 11.48 1.99
CA LEU A 58 6.69 10.07 1.84
C LEU A 58 7.83 9.39 1.09
N THR A 59 8.20 8.21 1.55
CA THR A 59 9.20 7.37 0.89
C THR A 59 8.65 5.98 0.65
N ALA A 60 9.06 5.36 -0.44
CA ALA A 60 8.77 3.98 -0.75
C ALA A 60 10.01 3.31 -1.35
N GLU A 61 10.14 2.02 -1.17
CA GLU A 61 11.20 1.20 -1.73
C GLU A 61 10.61 0.11 -2.61
N ALA A 62 11.09 -0.01 -3.83
CA ALA A 62 10.73 -1.10 -4.73
C ALA A 62 11.72 -2.25 -4.58
N LEU A 63 11.22 -3.42 -4.20
CA LEU A 63 11.96 -4.67 -4.13
C LEU A 63 11.69 -5.47 -5.40
N ALA A 64 12.61 -5.43 -6.34
CA ALA A 64 12.46 -6.05 -7.66
C ALA A 64 13.67 -6.92 -7.99
N ASP A 65 13.42 -8.08 -8.62
CA ASP A 65 14.47 -8.97 -9.14
C ASP A 65 15.29 -8.27 -10.23
N PHE A 66 14.64 -7.40 -11.01
CA PHE A 66 15.24 -6.66 -12.11
C PHE A 66 15.00 -5.15 -11.97
N PRO A 67 15.78 -4.45 -11.13
CA PRO A 67 15.58 -3.01 -10.88
C PRO A 67 15.71 -2.11 -12.11
N THR A 68 16.36 -2.59 -13.16
CA THR A 68 16.52 -1.88 -14.43
C THR A 68 15.18 -1.57 -15.10
N PHE A 69 14.15 -2.40 -14.85
CA PHE A 69 12.82 -2.20 -15.42
C PHE A 69 11.88 -1.38 -14.54
N LEU A 70 12.34 -0.92 -13.39
CA LEU A 70 11.55 -0.03 -12.54
C LEU A 70 11.31 1.32 -13.24
N GLY A 71 10.05 1.66 -13.42
CA GLY A 71 9.60 2.95 -13.92
C GLY A 71 9.17 3.89 -12.78
N ASP A 72 8.04 4.54 -12.96
CA ASP A 72 7.52 5.54 -12.04
C ASP A 72 6.77 4.92 -10.86
N VAL A 73 6.85 5.58 -9.71
CA VAL A 73 5.87 5.43 -8.64
C VAL A 73 4.98 6.67 -8.60
N LYS A 74 3.67 6.47 -8.61
CA LYS A 74 2.69 7.55 -8.47
C LYS A 74 2.00 7.45 -7.12
N LEU A 75 2.01 8.55 -6.39
CA LEU A 75 1.20 8.77 -5.20
C LEU A 75 -0.18 9.27 -5.66
N PHE A 76 -1.23 8.53 -5.32
CA PHE A 76 -2.62 8.93 -5.49
C PHE A 76 -3.18 9.32 -4.13
N TYR A 77 -3.85 10.45 -4.05
CA TYR A 77 -4.35 10.96 -2.78
C TYR A 77 -5.64 11.76 -2.95
N ARG A 78 -6.42 11.83 -1.90
CA ARG A 78 -7.61 12.69 -1.81
C ARG A 78 -7.91 13.06 -0.36
N LEU A 79 -8.57 14.18 -0.17
CA LEU A 79 -9.18 14.49 1.12
C LEU A 79 -10.26 13.43 1.43
N LYS A 80 -10.27 12.88 2.63
CA LYS A 80 -11.25 11.86 3.04
C LYS A 80 -12.68 12.37 2.85
N GLY A 81 -13.46 11.57 2.13
CA GLY A 81 -14.83 11.94 1.74
C GLY A 81 -14.94 12.72 0.42
N SER A 82 -13.83 13.16 -0.18
CA SER A 82 -13.83 13.73 -1.53
C SER A 82 -13.97 12.64 -2.59
N VAL A 83 -14.63 12.98 -3.70
CA VAL A 83 -14.70 12.10 -4.88
C VAL A 83 -13.47 12.29 -5.77
N ALA A 84 -12.93 13.50 -5.82
CA ALA A 84 -11.77 13.83 -6.64
C ALA A 84 -10.52 13.13 -6.11
N LEU A 85 -9.79 12.47 -7.00
CA LEU A 85 -8.52 11.81 -6.73
C LEU A 85 -7.43 12.53 -7.51
N ASP A 86 -6.45 13.05 -6.80
CA ASP A 86 -5.26 13.67 -7.38
C ASP A 86 -4.09 12.70 -7.41
N SER A 87 -3.07 13.01 -8.19
CA SER A 87 -1.85 12.21 -8.24
C SER A 87 -0.61 13.05 -8.48
N LEU A 88 0.52 12.56 -8.00
CA LEU A 88 1.84 13.08 -8.32
C LEU A 88 2.84 11.94 -8.52
N THR A 89 3.81 12.15 -9.41
CA THR A 89 4.92 11.22 -9.64
C THR A 89 5.99 11.46 -8.58
N MET A 90 6.43 10.38 -7.94
CA MET A 90 7.48 10.43 -6.94
C MET A 90 8.86 10.53 -7.61
N THR A 91 9.78 11.21 -6.96
CA THR A 91 11.18 11.29 -7.41
C THR A 91 11.88 9.96 -7.17
N LYS A 92 12.46 9.38 -8.23
CA LYS A 92 13.18 8.11 -8.19
C LYS A 92 14.67 8.33 -7.89
N SER A 93 15.23 7.51 -7.02
CA SER A 93 16.67 7.40 -6.75
C SER A 93 17.03 5.93 -6.53
N GLY A 94 17.52 5.27 -7.58
CA GLY A 94 17.70 3.82 -7.58
C GLY A 94 16.39 3.08 -7.41
N THR A 95 16.24 2.32 -6.34
CA THR A 95 14.99 1.62 -5.96
C THR A 95 14.10 2.41 -4.99
N THR A 96 14.59 3.54 -4.51
CA THR A 96 13.86 4.41 -3.56
C THR A 96 13.12 5.50 -4.28
N TYR A 97 11.91 5.78 -3.84
CA TYR A 97 11.03 6.83 -4.35
C TYR A 97 10.64 7.76 -3.22
N SER A 98 10.57 9.06 -3.50
CA SER A 98 10.18 10.06 -2.52
C SER A 98 9.27 11.12 -3.11
N ALA A 99 8.36 11.64 -2.30
CA ALA A 99 7.50 12.77 -2.66
C ALA A 99 7.17 13.58 -1.42
N VAL A 100 7.00 14.89 -1.60
CA VAL A 100 6.45 15.74 -0.57
C VAL A 100 4.94 15.69 -0.67
N PHE A 101 4.28 15.32 0.43
CA PHE A 101 2.82 15.28 0.49
C PHE A 101 2.26 16.69 0.30
N PRO A 102 1.20 16.87 -0.51
CA PRO A 102 0.79 18.18 -1.00
C PRO A 102 0.09 19.08 0.02
N SER A 103 -0.25 18.56 1.21
CA SER A 103 -0.89 19.37 2.25
C SER A 103 -0.23 19.20 3.61
N THR A 104 -0.25 20.28 4.38
CA THR A 104 0.11 20.32 5.79
C THR A 104 -1.00 20.99 6.61
N THR A 105 -2.18 21.13 6.06
CA THR A 105 -3.33 21.81 6.69
C THR A 105 -3.84 21.02 7.89
N MET A 106 -3.87 21.70 9.04
CA MET A 106 -4.33 21.12 10.30
C MET A 106 -5.80 20.71 10.24
N GLY A 107 -6.13 19.55 10.74
CA GLY A 107 -7.49 19.01 10.79
C GLY A 107 -7.91 18.23 9.55
N GLU A 108 -7.07 18.17 8.51
CA GLU A 108 -7.35 17.38 7.33
C GLU A 108 -6.95 15.92 7.51
N VAL A 109 -7.74 15.03 6.90
CA VAL A 109 -7.43 13.60 6.80
C VAL A 109 -7.41 13.23 5.33
N TYR A 110 -6.29 12.71 4.87
CA TYR A 110 -6.12 12.24 3.52
C TYR A 110 -6.15 10.72 3.45
N GLU A 111 -6.72 10.21 2.37
CA GLU A 111 -6.60 8.84 1.91
C GLU A 111 -5.59 8.81 0.78
N TYR A 112 -4.65 7.86 0.79
CA TYR A 112 -3.65 7.76 -0.26
C TYR A 112 -3.17 6.32 -0.48
N TYR A 113 -2.62 6.07 -1.66
CA TYR A 113 -1.94 4.83 -2.01
C TYR A 113 -0.87 5.10 -3.08
N LEU A 114 0.02 4.14 -3.26
CA LEU A 114 1.11 4.21 -4.22
C LEU A 114 0.93 3.15 -5.29
N ASN A 115 1.17 3.50 -6.54
CA ASN A 115 1.26 2.54 -7.65
C ASN A 115 2.65 2.60 -8.27
N LEU A 116 3.27 1.44 -8.44
CA LEU A 116 4.50 1.28 -9.20
C LEU A 116 4.16 0.84 -10.62
N TYR A 117 4.84 1.44 -11.56
CA TYR A 117 4.81 1.09 -12.98
C TYR A 117 6.19 0.62 -13.44
N ASP A 118 6.24 -0.19 -14.49
CA ASP A 118 7.48 -0.50 -15.15
C ASP A 118 7.93 0.64 -16.07
N ASN A 119 9.11 0.49 -16.68
CA ASN A 119 9.72 1.51 -17.55
C ASN A 119 8.99 1.69 -18.90
N VAL A 120 8.00 0.88 -19.22
CA VAL A 120 7.10 1.06 -20.38
C VAL A 120 5.72 1.56 -19.96
N GLY A 121 5.51 1.83 -18.67
CA GLY A 121 4.28 2.40 -18.13
C GLY A 121 3.20 1.38 -17.77
N THR A 122 3.53 0.08 -17.75
CA THR A 122 2.60 -0.96 -17.31
C THR A 122 2.55 -1.02 -15.79
N TYR A 123 1.35 -1.11 -15.24
CA TYR A 123 1.15 -1.26 -13.80
C TYR A 123 1.76 -2.59 -13.30
N ALA A 124 2.61 -2.50 -12.29
CA ALA A 124 3.25 -3.64 -11.65
C ALA A 124 2.61 -4.02 -10.31
N THR A 125 2.63 -3.12 -9.35
CA THR A 125 2.12 -3.38 -8.00
C THR A 125 1.70 -2.10 -7.30
N SER A 126 1.08 -2.21 -6.13
CA SER A 126 0.68 -1.07 -5.29
C SER A 126 1.09 -1.26 -3.84
N SER A 127 1.15 -0.14 -3.12
CA SER A 127 1.21 -0.12 -1.66
C SER A 127 0.04 0.75 -1.14
N PRO A 128 -0.87 0.17 -0.33
CA PRO A 128 -0.86 -1.18 0.22
C PRO A 128 -0.96 -2.24 -0.88
N LYS A 129 -0.22 -3.33 -0.72
CA LYS A 129 -0.36 -4.51 -1.58
C LYS A 129 -1.70 -5.18 -1.28
N GLU A 130 -2.31 -5.78 -2.30
CA GLU A 130 -3.62 -6.45 -2.16
C GLU A 130 -4.75 -5.51 -1.67
N SER A 131 -4.51 -4.22 -1.72
CA SER A 131 -5.55 -3.22 -1.40
C SER A 131 -6.64 -3.12 -2.46
N ARG A 132 -6.53 -3.90 -3.54
CA ARG A 132 -7.51 -3.97 -4.62
C ARG A 132 -8.50 -5.09 -4.38
N PHE A 133 -9.77 -4.74 -4.36
CA PHE A 133 -10.84 -5.71 -4.38
C PHE A 133 -12.00 -5.15 -5.19
N SER A 134 -12.79 -6.06 -5.76
CA SER A 134 -14.01 -5.71 -6.47
C SER A 134 -15.21 -5.77 -5.53
N ILE A 135 -16.00 -4.70 -5.53
CA ILE A 135 -17.34 -4.71 -4.95
C ILE A 135 -18.29 -4.43 -6.11
N GLY A 136 -18.98 -5.45 -6.55
CA GLY A 136 -19.73 -5.38 -7.80
C GLY A 136 -18.78 -5.20 -8.99
N SER A 137 -19.01 -4.17 -9.81
CA SER A 137 -18.14 -3.82 -10.94
C SER A 137 -17.03 -2.84 -10.58
N THR A 138 -16.91 -2.40 -9.33
CA THR A 138 -15.98 -1.35 -8.91
C THR A 138 -14.80 -1.94 -8.18
N GLN A 139 -13.61 -1.74 -8.73
CA GLN A 139 -12.36 -2.02 -8.02
C GLN A 139 -12.10 -0.90 -7.02
N ARG A 140 -11.69 -1.28 -5.81
CA ARG A 140 -11.26 -0.35 -4.76
C ARG A 140 -9.91 -0.75 -4.21
N ASN A 141 -9.11 0.26 -3.89
CA ASN A 141 -7.94 0.09 -3.06
C ASN A 141 -8.31 0.44 -1.62
N LEU A 142 -7.80 -0.31 -0.66
CA LEU A 142 -7.81 0.09 0.74
C LEU A 142 -6.68 1.10 0.92
N PRO A 143 -6.96 2.40 1.11
CA PRO A 143 -5.93 3.42 1.19
C PRO A 143 -5.24 3.42 2.54
N TYR A 144 -4.05 3.97 2.56
CA TYR A 144 -3.47 4.50 3.78
C TYR A 144 -4.17 5.80 4.18
N TYR A 145 -4.02 6.17 5.43
CA TYR A 145 -4.52 7.45 5.96
C TYR A 145 -3.37 8.30 6.46
N CYS A 146 -3.49 9.61 6.22
CA CYS A 146 -2.64 10.62 6.83
C CYS A 146 -3.53 11.67 7.48
N ALA A 147 -3.56 11.70 8.81
CA ALA A 147 -4.33 12.67 9.60
C ALA A 147 -3.40 13.79 10.08
N ILE A 148 -3.60 15.00 9.56
CA ILE A 148 -2.71 16.15 9.78
C ILE A 148 -3.21 16.99 10.95
N GLY A 149 -2.31 17.33 11.87
CA GLY A 149 -2.64 18.14 13.05
C GLY A 149 -3.33 17.38 14.17
N TYR A 150 -3.32 16.07 14.10
CA TYR A 150 -3.76 15.20 15.17
C TYR A 150 -2.57 14.72 15.97
N HIS A 151 -2.77 14.45 17.24
CA HIS A 151 -1.81 13.70 18.05
C HIS A 151 -2.54 12.54 18.74
N GLN A 152 -1.84 11.46 18.88
CA GLN A 152 -2.39 10.28 19.53
C GLN A 152 -2.40 10.51 21.05
N VAL A 153 -3.60 10.60 21.61
CA VAL A 153 -3.77 10.78 23.07
C VAL A 153 -3.67 9.44 23.78
N TYR A 154 -4.13 8.39 23.14
CA TYR A 154 -4.13 7.03 23.69
C TYR A 154 -4.05 5.99 22.54
N ASN A 155 -3.27 4.94 22.73
CA ASN A 155 -3.22 3.79 21.84
C ASN A 155 -3.36 2.50 22.64
N GLN A 156 -4.22 1.61 22.19
CA GLN A 156 -4.35 0.25 22.67
C GLN A 156 -4.51 -0.70 21.47
N ASP A 157 -3.47 -1.44 21.17
CA ASP A 157 -3.47 -2.41 20.07
C ASP A 157 -4.09 -3.78 20.45
N PHE A 158 -4.28 -4.03 21.75
CA PHE A 158 -4.78 -5.28 22.33
C PHE A 158 -3.90 -6.52 22.08
N GLU A 159 -2.73 -6.37 21.43
CA GLU A 159 -1.91 -7.52 21.01
C GLU A 159 -1.27 -8.26 22.20
N ASN A 160 -0.89 -7.54 23.24
CA ASN A 160 -0.17 -8.06 24.40
C ASN A 160 -0.98 -7.97 25.70
N VAL A 161 -2.28 -7.81 25.61
CA VAL A 161 -3.14 -7.61 26.78
C VAL A 161 -3.62 -8.96 27.31
N THR A 162 -3.18 -9.33 28.49
CA THR A 162 -3.68 -10.52 29.23
C THR A 162 -4.85 -10.17 30.16
N ALA A 163 -5.03 -8.90 30.47
CA ALA A 163 -6.14 -8.30 31.21
C ALA A 163 -6.43 -6.92 30.63
N ALA A 164 -7.59 -6.37 30.93
CA ALA A 164 -7.93 -5.03 30.51
C ALA A 164 -6.85 -4.02 30.91
N SER A 165 -6.51 -3.11 29.99
CA SER A 165 -5.73 -1.92 30.31
C SER A 165 -6.35 -1.19 31.49
N PRO A 166 -5.58 -0.50 32.36
CA PRO A 166 -6.13 0.28 33.46
C PRO A 166 -7.16 1.35 33.03
N ASN A 167 -7.18 1.67 31.74
CA ASN A 167 -8.14 2.62 31.15
C ASN A 167 -9.40 1.93 30.58
N TRP A 168 -9.49 0.61 30.66
CA TRP A 168 -10.64 -0.16 30.18
C TRP A 168 -11.22 -0.99 31.31
N ILE A 169 -12.51 -0.84 31.52
CA ILE A 169 -13.25 -1.70 32.46
C ILE A 169 -13.99 -2.74 31.62
N ILE A 170 -13.57 -4.00 31.74
CA ILE A 170 -14.26 -5.12 31.11
C ILE A 170 -15.10 -5.84 32.15
N GLY A 171 -16.38 -5.80 32.00
CA GLY A 171 -17.32 -6.40 32.90
C GLY A 171 -18.75 -6.00 32.60
N ASN A 172 -19.69 -6.62 33.31
CA ASN A 172 -21.08 -6.22 33.18
C ASN A 172 -21.33 -4.98 34.03
N ALA A 173 -21.63 -3.86 33.39
CA ALA A 173 -22.23 -2.76 34.09
C ALA A 173 -23.61 -3.18 34.63
N PRO A 174 -24.05 -2.67 35.77
CA PRO A 174 -25.39 -2.95 36.29
C PRO A 174 -26.53 -2.65 35.30
N SER A 175 -26.26 -1.78 34.33
CA SER A 175 -27.19 -1.41 33.26
C SER A 175 -26.97 -2.15 31.95
N ASP A 176 -26.08 -3.13 31.91
CA ASP A 176 -25.87 -3.96 30.72
C ASP A 176 -27.10 -4.85 30.47
N ASN A 177 -27.73 -4.60 29.32
CA ASN A 177 -28.90 -5.35 28.86
C ASN A 177 -28.58 -6.35 27.77
N ALA A 178 -27.29 -6.65 27.54
CA ALA A 178 -26.87 -7.62 26.53
C ALA A 178 -27.49 -9.00 26.84
N SER A 179 -28.24 -9.53 25.92
CA SER A 179 -28.94 -10.81 26.05
C SER A 179 -28.01 -12.01 25.93
N ALA A 180 -26.80 -11.83 25.41
CA ALA A 180 -25.82 -12.89 25.25
C ALA A 180 -24.38 -12.34 25.26
N GLY A 181 -23.51 -13.04 25.97
CA GLY A 181 -22.09 -12.81 25.98
C GLY A 181 -21.63 -11.71 26.95
N LYS A 182 -20.41 -11.85 27.39
CA LYS A 182 -19.67 -10.85 28.14
C LYS A 182 -18.52 -10.36 27.29
N TRP A 183 -18.16 -9.09 27.42
CA TRP A 183 -16.91 -8.61 26.85
C TRP A 183 -15.73 -9.30 27.52
N ILE A 184 -14.87 -9.91 26.73
CA ILE A 184 -13.66 -10.60 27.21
C ILE A 184 -12.45 -10.14 26.40
N VAL A 185 -11.28 -10.13 27.03
CA VAL A 185 -10.01 -10.04 26.32
C VAL A 185 -9.58 -11.46 25.97
N ALA A 186 -9.59 -11.80 24.70
CA ALA A 186 -9.20 -13.13 24.23
C ALA A 186 -8.65 -13.05 22.81
N LYS A 187 -7.86 -14.03 22.43
CA LYS A 187 -7.53 -14.19 21.01
C LYS A 187 -8.78 -14.57 20.23
N PRO A 188 -9.06 -13.89 19.10
CA PRO A 188 -10.15 -14.27 18.23
C PRO A 188 -10.02 -15.74 17.80
N VAL A 189 -11.11 -16.47 17.88
CA VAL A 189 -11.15 -17.83 17.34
C VAL A 189 -11.55 -17.73 15.87
N GLY A 190 -10.66 -18.10 14.99
CA GLY A 190 -10.92 -18.08 13.55
C GLY A 190 -12.09 -18.98 13.16
N SER A 191 -12.85 -18.57 12.16
CA SER A 191 -13.88 -19.40 11.56
C SER A 191 -13.23 -20.56 10.79
N LYS A 192 -13.70 -21.79 11.01
CA LYS A 192 -13.27 -22.96 10.24
C LYS A 192 -13.58 -22.83 8.74
N THR A 193 -14.55 -22.00 8.39
CA THR A 193 -15.01 -21.83 7.01
C THR A 193 -14.19 -20.80 6.25
N ASN A 194 -13.65 -19.77 6.91
CA ASN A 194 -13.00 -18.64 6.28
C ASN A 194 -11.53 -18.46 6.69
N GLY A 195 -10.95 -19.46 7.35
CA GLY A 195 -9.59 -19.37 7.88
C GLY A 195 -9.49 -18.52 9.15
N ASN A 196 -8.27 -18.41 9.67
CA ASN A 196 -7.99 -17.57 10.83
C ASN A 196 -8.02 -16.11 10.41
N VAL A 197 -9.01 -15.37 10.89
CA VAL A 197 -8.97 -13.92 10.87
C VAL A 197 -8.19 -13.48 12.10
N GLN A 198 -6.94 -13.10 11.92
CA GLN A 198 -6.21 -12.34 12.93
C GLN A 198 -6.51 -10.86 12.68
N GLN A 199 -7.13 -10.23 13.64
CA GLN A 199 -7.20 -8.77 13.71
C GLN A 199 -6.11 -8.27 14.62
#